data_76dfbfcc69da90cdf8a7533dfb411f95
#
_entry.id   76dfbfcc69da90cdf8a7533dfb411f95
#
_cell.length_a   1.000
_cell.length_b   1.000
_cell.length_c   1.000
_cell.angle_alpha   90.00
_cell.angle_beta   90.00
_cell.angle_gamma   90.00
#
_symmetry.space_group_name_H-M   'P 1'
#
loop_
_entity.id
_entity.type
_entity.pdbx_description
1 polymer ?
#
loop_
_entity_poly.entity_id
_entity_poly.type
_entity_poly.pdbx_seq_one_letter_code
_entity_poly.pdbx_strand_id
1 'polypeptide(L)'
;DVVIDPKQPGDTYPFQEICGAVVAFKLMQLLFAEFGFDGISTDLTSGKRSLLDELLEFAAFATICDVMPLREENRILVRHGLELMKQTQNVGLHALMEVNQILPWQDGKLGAFQIGFVLGPCLNASGRLDSAQRAMELLDSKTREAAVAQAAFLKQLNDSRKEMTEEYVKIAVEMIESGPLKDDRVLVVFLPDCHESIAGIIAGRIRERYYRPTFVLTRGEEGIKGSARSIEGYHIYEEMTKCSSFFTKYGGHKMAAGLSMREEDVEPFRQKINEICTLTEDDLQEKIHIDVPMPVSYVSFGLVEELELLEPFGTGNPKPVFAQKDLKFVSARALGKAGNVLRFTVEDSEQKRWEMMYFGGKDNFEAYAAEKYGQTALDGLYSGKGSPLYFDVVYYPGVNTWQGNTKLQLVMQQYR
;
A
#
# COMPACT_ATOMS: atom_id res chain seq x y z
N ASP A 1 14.27 30.80 -17.86
CA ASP A 1 13.50 29.74 -17.17
C ASP A 1 14.36 29.21 -16.04
N VAL A 2 13.72 28.93 -14.90
CA VAL A 2 14.37 28.37 -13.70
C VAL A 2 13.73 27.02 -13.42
N VAL A 3 14.56 26.00 -13.18
CA VAL A 3 14.12 24.67 -12.76
C VAL A 3 14.45 24.51 -11.29
N ILE A 4 13.44 24.12 -10.49
CA ILE A 4 13.60 23.82 -9.06
C ILE A 4 13.39 22.31 -8.89
N ASP A 5 14.48 21.58 -8.66
CA ASP A 5 14.48 20.14 -8.45
C ASP A 5 15.65 19.77 -7.53
N PRO A 6 15.39 19.27 -6.32
CA PRO A 6 16.44 18.90 -5.37
C PRO A 6 17.30 17.72 -5.83
N LYS A 7 16.91 17.03 -6.90
CA LYS A 7 17.67 15.91 -7.48
C LYS A 7 18.61 16.33 -8.61
N GLN A 8 18.70 17.63 -8.93
CA GLN A 8 19.66 18.12 -9.92
C GLN A 8 21.11 17.86 -9.46
N PRO A 9 22.01 17.52 -10.40
CA PRO A 9 23.44 17.43 -10.09
C PRO A 9 23.96 18.73 -9.49
N GLY A 10 24.58 18.66 -8.32
CA GLY A 10 25.13 19.82 -7.62
C GLY A 10 24.14 20.57 -6.71
N ASP A 11 22.90 20.15 -6.62
CA ASP A 11 21.96 20.66 -5.61
C ASP A 11 22.42 20.29 -4.20
N THR A 12 22.27 21.22 -3.26
CA THR A 12 22.72 21.07 -1.87
C THR A 12 21.57 20.93 -0.87
N TYR A 13 20.34 20.76 -1.36
CA TYR A 13 19.19 20.55 -0.48
C TYR A 13 19.38 19.27 0.35
N PRO A 14 19.28 19.34 1.68
CA PRO A 14 19.72 18.24 2.55
C PRO A 14 18.85 16.98 2.44
N PHE A 15 17.60 17.10 2.03
CA PHE A 15 16.67 15.99 1.90
C PHE A 15 16.02 15.96 0.51
N GLN A 16 16.61 15.20 -0.41
CA GLN A 16 16.21 15.16 -1.81
C GLN A 16 14.99 14.28 -2.11
N GLU A 17 14.56 13.48 -1.14
CA GLU A 17 13.43 12.55 -1.30
C GLU A 17 12.07 13.22 -1.03
N ILE A 18 11.81 14.34 -1.69
CA ILE A 18 10.54 15.07 -1.63
C ILE A 18 9.81 15.00 -2.97
N CYS A 19 8.47 14.97 -2.94
CA CYS A 19 7.66 15.00 -4.15
C CYS A 19 7.51 16.42 -4.72
N GLY A 20 7.08 16.52 -5.99
CA GLY A 20 6.90 17.82 -6.65
C GLY A 20 5.94 18.76 -5.93
N ALA A 21 4.91 18.25 -5.27
CA ALA A 21 3.98 19.05 -4.46
C ALA A 21 4.68 19.70 -3.25
N VAL A 22 5.63 19.01 -2.61
CA VAL A 22 6.44 19.57 -1.51
C VAL A 22 7.38 20.63 -2.04
N VAL A 23 8.00 20.44 -3.22
CA VAL A 23 8.83 21.48 -3.87
C VAL A 23 8.00 22.74 -4.09
N ALA A 24 6.81 22.61 -4.66
CA ALA A 24 5.90 23.76 -4.86
C ALA A 24 5.49 24.42 -3.54
N PHE A 25 5.17 23.61 -2.52
CA PHE A 25 4.84 24.11 -1.19
C PHE A 25 5.98 24.93 -0.58
N LYS A 26 7.23 24.46 -0.68
CA LYS A 26 8.40 25.21 -0.19
C LYS A 26 8.63 26.51 -0.92
N LEU A 27 8.42 26.55 -2.23
CA LEU A 27 8.46 27.78 -2.99
C LEU A 27 7.41 28.77 -2.46
N MET A 28 6.20 28.30 -2.18
CA MET A 28 5.14 29.15 -1.61
C MET A 28 5.49 29.64 -0.21
N GLN A 29 6.10 28.82 0.64
CA GLN A 29 6.58 29.23 1.96
C GLN A 29 7.58 30.42 1.86
N LEU A 30 8.55 30.32 0.93
CA LEU A 30 9.53 31.39 0.71
C LEU A 30 8.88 32.67 0.19
N LEU A 31 7.97 32.56 -0.79
CA LEU A 31 7.24 33.70 -1.32
C LEU A 31 6.38 34.39 -0.25
N PHE A 32 5.71 33.62 0.59
CA PHE A 32 4.86 34.16 1.65
C PHE A 32 5.70 34.86 2.71
N ALA A 33 6.85 34.31 3.09
CA ALA A 33 7.78 34.97 4.01
C ALA A 33 8.31 36.29 3.42
N GLU A 34 8.66 36.31 2.13
CA GLU A 34 9.19 37.51 1.45
C GLU A 34 8.12 38.61 1.34
N PHE A 35 6.87 38.25 1.07
CA PHE A 35 5.78 39.22 0.90
C PHE A 35 5.02 39.51 2.19
N GLY A 36 5.43 38.94 3.34
CA GLY A 36 4.84 39.24 4.65
C GLY A 36 3.45 38.60 4.87
N PHE A 37 3.16 37.49 4.23
CA PHE A 37 1.94 36.71 4.50
C PHE A 37 2.11 35.82 5.74
N ASP A 38 0.96 35.41 6.32
CA ASP A 38 0.94 34.52 7.49
C ASP A 38 1.58 33.15 7.17
N GLY A 39 2.46 32.70 8.05
CA GLY A 39 3.08 31.37 8.00
C GLY A 39 2.13 30.24 8.38
N ILE A 40 2.68 29.04 8.52
CA ILE A 40 1.93 27.85 9.00
C ILE A 40 1.44 28.13 10.43
N SER A 41 0.17 27.81 10.71
CA SER A 41 -0.41 27.95 12.03
C SER A 41 0.22 26.96 13.02
N THR A 42 0.69 27.47 14.14
CA THR A 42 1.22 26.63 15.24
C THR A 42 0.13 26.23 16.23
N ASP A 43 -1.02 26.89 16.21
CA ASP A 43 -2.18 26.60 17.06
C ASP A 43 -3.34 26.09 16.22
N LEU A 44 -3.45 24.78 16.10
CA LEU A 44 -4.52 24.11 15.36
C LEU A 44 -5.87 24.19 16.06
N THR A 45 -5.92 24.63 17.32
CA THR A 45 -7.16 24.72 18.10
C THR A 45 -7.86 26.08 17.92
N SER A 46 -7.16 27.09 17.41
CA SER A 46 -7.69 28.46 17.24
C SER A 46 -8.77 28.58 16.16
N GLY A 47 -8.88 27.58 15.27
CA GLY A 47 -9.75 27.61 14.09
C GLY A 47 -9.30 28.58 12.99
N LYS A 48 -8.22 29.33 13.20
CA LYS A 48 -7.62 30.16 12.15
C LYS A 48 -6.71 29.33 11.28
N ARG A 49 -6.94 29.36 9.98
CA ARG A 49 -6.13 28.69 8.96
C ARG A 49 -5.44 29.73 8.08
N SER A 50 -4.17 29.55 7.85
CA SER A 50 -3.45 30.28 6.82
C SER A 50 -3.59 29.57 5.47
N LEU A 51 -3.30 30.28 4.37
CA LEU A 51 -3.22 29.63 3.06
C LEU A 51 -2.11 28.55 3.01
N LEU A 52 -1.04 28.73 3.78
CA LEU A 52 0.02 27.72 3.87
C LEU A 52 -0.46 26.46 4.59
N ASP A 53 -1.40 26.54 5.55
CA ASP A 53 -2.01 25.35 6.17
C ASP A 53 -2.79 24.54 5.12
N GLU A 54 -3.55 25.20 4.25
CA GLU A 54 -4.30 24.54 3.17
C GLU A 54 -3.34 23.89 2.17
N LEU A 55 -2.27 24.57 1.78
CA LEU A 55 -1.25 24.03 0.87
C LEU A 55 -0.49 22.85 1.49
N LEU A 56 -0.27 22.88 2.82
CA LEU A 56 0.36 21.77 3.55
C LEU A 56 -0.51 20.51 3.56
N GLU A 57 -1.83 20.64 3.62
CA GLU A 57 -2.74 19.48 3.47
C GLU A 57 -2.47 18.75 2.15
N PHE A 58 -2.36 19.48 1.04
CA PHE A 58 -2.08 18.89 -0.27
C PHE A 58 -0.66 18.36 -0.42
N ALA A 59 0.34 19.05 0.14
CA ALA A 59 1.72 18.58 0.14
C ALA A 59 1.86 17.25 0.91
N ALA A 60 1.20 17.14 2.07
CA ALA A 60 1.16 15.90 2.85
C ALA A 60 0.39 14.78 2.14
N PHE A 61 -0.76 15.11 1.53
CA PHE A 61 -1.55 14.16 0.76
C PHE A 61 -0.73 13.59 -0.41
N ALA A 62 -0.07 14.45 -1.18
CA ALA A 62 0.76 14.05 -2.31
C ALA A 62 1.97 13.21 -1.85
N THR A 63 2.64 13.60 -0.76
CA THR A 63 3.77 12.84 -0.18
C THR A 63 3.39 11.39 0.10
N ILE A 64 2.20 11.15 0.65
CA ILE A 64 1.71 9.80 0.93
C ILE A 64 1.36 9.08 -0.38
N CYS A 65 0.65 9.74 -1.31
CA CYS A 65 0.20 9.12 -2.56
C CYS A 65 1.34 8.77 -3.52
N ASP A 66 2.41 9.56 -3.52
CA ASP A 66 3.65 9.32 -4.26
C ASP A 66 4.58 8.29 -3.59
N VAL A 67 4.12 7.72 -2.45
CA VAL A 67 4.85 6.70 -1.69
C VAL A 67 6.25 7.18 -1.27
N MET A 68 6.38 8.48 -0.99
CA MET A 68 7.64 9.07 -0.54
C MET A 68 8.03 8.55 0.85
N PRO A 69 9.34 8.46 1.18
CA PRO A 69 9.77 8.01 2.49
C PRO A 69 9.25 8.93 3.60
N LEU A 70 8.52 8.36 4.58
CA LEU A 70 7.98 9.09 5.74
C LEU A 70 9.03 9.21 6.85
N ARG A 71 10.15 9.84 6.52
CA ARG A 71 11.26 10.15 7.41
C ARG A 71 11.66 11.61 7.24
N GLU A 72 12.49 12.09 8.13
CA GLU A 72 13.00 13.46 8.12
C GLU A 72 11.87 14.47 7.89
N GLU A 73 12.04 15.36 6.92
CA GLU A 73 11.10 16.42 6.60
C GLU A 73 9.72 15.91 6.16
N ASN A 74 9.67 14.87 5.33
CA ASN A 74 8.39 14.29 4.88
C ASN A 74 7.55 13.81 6.07
N ARG A 75 8.17 13.21 7.10
CA ARG A 75 7.45 12.76 8.28
C ARG A 75 6.84 13.93 9.05
N ILE A 76 7.58 15.02 9.18
CA ILE A 76 7.09 16.25 9.85
C ILE A 76 5.91 16.85 9.08
N LEU A 77 6.06 17.03 7.76
CA LEU A 77 5.03 17.58 6.88
C LEU A 77 3.76 16.72 6.89
N VAL A 78 3.92 15.40 6.77
CA VAL A 78 2.78 14.47 6.75
C VAL A 78 2.09 14.44 8.10
N ARG A 79 2.82 14.38 9.21
CA ARG A 79 2.22 14.39 10.56
C ARG A 79 1.37 15.63 10.77
N HIS A 80 1.91 16.80 10.43
CA HIS A 80 1.19 18.07 10.59
C HIS A 80 0.02 18.18 9.61
N GLY A 81 0.22 17.82 8.34
CA GLY A 81 -0.82 17.85 7.31
C GLY A 81 -2.00 16.91 7.60
N LEU A 82 -1.75 15.73 8.20
CA LEU A 82 -2.82 14.83 8.63
C LEU A 82 -3.70 15.47 9.72
N GLU A 83 -3.10 16.16 10.69
CA GLU A 83 -3.87 16.90 11.71
C GLU A 83 -4.68 18.02 11.09
N LEU A 84 -4.12 18.76 10.14
CA LEU A 84 -4.85 19.78 9.40
C LEU A 84 -6.02 19.17 8.61
N MET A 85 -5.79 18.09 7.88
CA MET A 85 -6.84 17.42 7.07
C MET A 85 -8.02 16.90 7.89
N LYS A 86 -7.85 16.58 9.17
CA LYS A 86 -8.97 16.19 10.04
C LYS A 86 -10.06 17.25 10.15
N GLN A 87 -9.70 18.50 9.92
CA GLN A 87 -10.57 19.67 9.96
C GLN A 87 -10.45 20.50 8.67
N THR A 88 -10.24 19.84 7.54
CA THR A 88 -10.03 20.52 6.25
C THR A 88 -11.17 21.48 5.92
N GLN A 89 -10.81 22.64 5.40
CA GLN A 89 -11.76 23.62 4.85
C GLN A 89 -11.95 23.46 3.34
N ASN A 90 -11.15 22.59 2.70
CA ASN A 90 -11.34 22.28 1.29
C ASN A 90 -12.60 21.44 1.09
N VAL A 91 -13.59 22.02 0.40
CA VAL A 91 -14.90 21.41 0.16
C VAL A 91 -14.79 20.08 -0.60
N GLY A 92 -13.88 20.01 -1.56
CA GLY A 92 -13.65 18.79 -2.35
C GLY A 92 -13.04 17.66 -1.52
N LEU A 93 -12.00 17.95 -0.74
CA LEU A 93 -11.34 16.97 0.11
C LEU A 93 -12.30 16.46 1.20
N HIS A 94 -13.09 17.36 1.80
CA HIS A 94 -14.12 17.00 2.76
C HIS A 94 -15.18 16.06 2.14
N ALA A 95 -15.69 16.39 0.95
CA ALA A 95 -16.63 15.54 0.24
C ALA A 95 -16.05 14.17 -0.14
N LEU A 96 -14.78 14.12 -0.55
CA LEU A 96 -14.10 12.86 -0.86
C LEU A 96 -14.01 11.95 0.37
N MET A 97 -13.68 12.51 1.53
CA MET A 97 -13.68 11.77 2.80
C MET A 97 -15.08 11.29 3.16
N GLU A 98 -16.10 12.16 3.09
CA GLU A 98 -17.49 11.83 3.42
C GLU A 98 -18.03 10.68 2.57
N VAL A 99 -17.85 10.73 1.24
CA VAL A 99 -18.29 9.67 0.30
C VAL A 99 -17.61 8.33 0.57
N ASN A 100 -16.38 8.35 1.06
CA ASN A 100 -15.63 7.15 1.45
C ASN A 100 -15.85 6.74 2.92
N GLN A 101 -16.76 7.38 3.65
CA GLN A 101 -17.09 7.12 5.06
C GLN A 101 -15.88 7.29 6.01
N ILE A 102 -14.96 8.18 5.65
CA ILE A 102 -13.85 8.62 6.49
C ILE A 102 -14.29 9.93 7.11
N LEU A 103 -14.58 9.93 8.42
CA LEU A 103 -15.22 11.04 9.12
C LEU A 103 -14.35 11.52 10.29
N PRO A 104 -13.13 12.03 10.03
CA PRO A 104 -12.18 12.37 11.09
C PRO A 104 -12.67 13.48 12.03
N TRP A 105 -13.62 14.30 11.59
CA TRP A 105 -14.31 15.29 12.44
C TRP A 105 -15.28 14.67 13.46
N GLN A 106 -15.57 13.37 13.36
CA GLN A 106 -16.39 12.62 14.29
C GLN A 106 -15.59 11.73 15.22
N ASP A 107 -14.58 11.03 14.70
CA ASP A 107 -13.82 10.01 15.42
C ASP A 107 -12.34 10.36 15.63
N GLY A 108 -11.87 11.49 15.07
CA GLY A 108 -10.49 11.95 15.17
C GLY A 108 -9.47 11.12 14.38
N LYS A 109 -9.93 10.13 13.58
CA LYS A 109 -9.05 9.15 12.94
C LYS A 109 -8.81 9.48 11.47
N LEU A 110 -7.60 9.88 11.17
CA LEU A 110 -7.08 9.99 9.80
C LEU A 110 -5.59 9.68 9.82
N GLY A 111 -5.17 8.68 9.08
CA GLY A 111 -3.77 8.28 8.97
C GLY A 111 -3.33 8.11 7.52
N ALA A 112 -2.04 7.81 7.33
CA ALA A 112 -1.46 7.60 6.02
C ALA A 112 -2.16 6.47 5.24
N PHE A 113 -2.69 5.46 5.93
CA PHE A 113 -3.44 4.37 5.29
C PHE A 113 -4.69 4.86 4.56
N GLN A 114 -5.53 5.68 5.22
CA GLN A 114 -6.73 6.22 4.59
C GLN A 114 -6.40 7.09 3.37
N ILE A 115 -5.34 7.88 3.46
CA ILE A 115 -4.88 8.68 2.32
C ILE A 115 -4.37 7.78 1.19
N GLY A 116 -3.39 6.91 1.46
CA GLY A 116 -2.68 6.16 0.43
C GLY A 116 -3.51 5.03 -0.21
N PHE A 117 -4.44 4.41 0.54
CA PHE A 117 -5.18 3.24 0.07
C PHE A 117 -6.69 3.48 -0.18
N VAL A 118 -7.24 4.60 0.25
CA VAL A 118 -8.66 4.93 0.02
C VAL A 118 -8.81 6.20 -0.79
N LEU A 119 -8.35 7.35 -0.30
CA LEU A 119 -8.61 8.65 -0.92
C LEU A 119 -7.75 8.90 -2.15
N GLY A 120 -6.44 8.67 -2.06
CA GLY A 120 -5.50 8.81 -3.18
C GLY A 120 -5.87 7.96 -4.39
N PRO A 121 -6.20 6.67 -4.23
CA PRO A 121 -6.69 5.84 -5.31
C PRO A 121 -7.95 6.39 -6.03
N CYS A 122 -8.85 7.09 -5.33
CA CYS A 122 -10.01 7.73 -5.98
C CYS A 122 -9.58 8.87 -6.91
N LEU A 123 -8.65 9.72 -6.47
CA LEU A 123 -8.10 10.79 -7.33
C LEU A 123 -7.32 10.21 -8.50
N ASN A 124 -6.46 9.22 -8.25
CA ASN A 124 -5.62 8.59 -9.26
C ASN A 124 -6.43 7.79 -10.31
N ALA A 125 -7.62 7.29 -9.96
CA ALA A 125 -8.47 6.54 -10.88
C ALA A 125 -8.95 7.39 -12.05
N SER A 126 -9.16 8.69 -11.85
CA SER A 126 -9.56 9.61 -12.91
C SER A 126 -8.50 9.70 -14.01
N GLY A 127 -7.22 9.88 -13.66
CA GLY A 127 -6.13 9.93 -14.64
C GLY A 127 -5.83 8.59 -15.32
N ARG A 128 -6.39 7.48 -14.82
CA ARG A 128 -6.25 6.15 -15.44
C ARG A 128 -7.39 5.79 -16.39
N LEU A 129 -8.62 6.12 -16.01
CA LEU A 129 -9.84 5.66 -16.71
C LEU A 129 -10.63 6.80 -17.37
N ASP A 130 -10.33 8.06 -17.09
CA ASP A 130 -10.96 9.25 -17.63
C ASP A 130 -9.90 10.34 -17.84
N SER A 131 -9.95 11.42 -17.08
CA SER A 131 -9.05 12.55 -17.12
C SER A 131 -8.65 13.01 -15.72
N ALA A 132 -7.37 13.31 -15.51
CA ALA A 132 -6.86 13.92 -14.28
C ALA A 132 -7.55 15.25 -13.93
N GLN A 133 -8.15 15.92 -14.94
CA GLN A 133 -8.92 17.15 -14.78
C GLN A 133 -10.07 16.96 -13.77
N ARG A 134 -10.69 15.78 -13.70
CA ARG A 134 -11.76 15.47 -12.75
C ARG A 134 -11.34 15.60 -11.28
N ALA A 135 -10.12 15.17 -10.98
CA ALA A 135 -9.58 15.33 -9.62
C ALA A 135 -9.35 16.81 -9.28
N MET A 136 -8.87 17.60 -10.25
CA MET A 136 -8.71 19.03 -10.08
C MET A 136 -10.06 19.73 -9.85
N GLU A 137 -11.07 19.42 -10.66
CA GLU A 137 -12.44 19.93 -10.51
C GLU A 137 -13.04 19.64 -9.13
N LEU A 138 -12.76 18.45 -8.57
CA LEU A 138 -13.16 18.13 -7.21
C LEU A 138 -12.52 19.06 -6.19
N LEU A 139 -11.18 19.20 -6.24
CA LEU A 139 -10.42 19.97 -5.25
C LEU A 139 -10.70 21.47 -5.35
N ASP A 140 -11.06 21.97 -6.56
CA ASP A 140 -11.47 23.36 -6.81
C ASP A 140 -12.95 23.64 -6.57
N SER A 141 -13.75 22.65 -6.18
CA SER A 141 -15.18 22.79 -5.95
C SER A 141 -15.50 23.86 -4.91
N LYS A 142 -16.46 24.74 -5.23
CA LYS A 142 -16.86 25.84 -4.34
C LYS A 142 -18.13 25.54 -3.55
N THR A 143 -18.90 24.54 -3.96
CA THR A 143 -20.13 24.13 -3.28
C THR A 143 -20.09 22.65 -2.88
N ARG A 144 -20.75 22.34 -1.77
CA ARG A 144 -20.80 20.97 -1.26
C ARG A 144 -21.51 20.02 -2.26
N GLU A 145 -22.57 20.49 -2.90
CA GLU A 145 -23.35 19.70 -3.85
C GLU A 145 -22.49 19.26 -5.05
N ALA A 146 -21.73 20.20 -5.64
CA ALA A 146 -20.82 19.90 -6.75
C ALA A 146 -19.69 18.96 -6.30
N ALA A 147 -19.11 19.22 -5.13
CA ALA A 147 -18.03 18.40 -4.58
C ALA A 147 -18.49 16.95 -4.29
N VAL A 148 -19.66 16.76 -3.69
CA VAL A 148 -20.20 15.42 -3.41
C VAL A 148 -20.47 14.66 -4.70
N ALA A 149 -21.03 15.33 -5.74
CA ALA A 149 -21.26 14.69 -7.04
C ALA A 149 -19.94 14.23 -7.69
N GLN A 150 -18.89 15.09 -7.69
CA GLN A 150 -17.58 14.75 -8.23
C GLN A 150 -16.89 13.65 -7.39
N ALA A 151 -16.94 13.73 -6.08
CA ALA A 151 -16.36 12.71 -5.20
C ALA A 151 -17.02 11.33 -5.41
N ALA A 152 -18.34 11.28 -5.56
CA ALA A 152 -19.07 10.06 -5.86
C ALA A 152 -18.67 9.47 -7.22
N PHE A 153 -18.49 10.30 -8.24
CA PHE A 153 -18.02 9.88 -9.55
C PHE A 153 -16.59 9.30 -9.48
N LEU A 154 -15.66 9.99 -8.80
CA LEU A 154 -14.28 9.50 -8.63
C LEU A 154 -14.23 8.17 -7.84
N LYS A 155 -15.08 8.04 -6.82
CA LYS A 155 -15.21 6.78 -6.10
C LYS A 155 -15.70 5.66 -7.03
N GLN A 156 -16.70 5.91 -7.85
CA GLN A 156 -17.19 4.92 -8.84
C GLN A 156 -16.09 4.50 -9.82
N LEU A 157 -15.32 5.44 -10.37
CA LEU A 157 -14.18 5.13 -11.23
C LEU A 157 -13.14 4.24 -10.51
N ASN A 158 -12.86 4.53 -9.23
CA ASN A 158 -11.95 3.71 -8.44
C ASN A 158 -12.50 2.30 -8.17
N ASP A 159 -13.80 2.17 -7.93
CA ASP A 159 -14.45 0.88 -7.73
C ASP A 159 -14.41 0.06 -9.03
N SER A 160 -14.72 0.65 -10.20
CA SER A 160 -14.55 0.00 -11.51
C SER A 160 -13.11 -0.43 -11.78
N ARG A 161 -12.13 0.43 -11.45
CA ARG A 161 -10.70 0.08 -11.55
C ARG A 161 -10.35 -1.13 -10.68
N LYS A 162 -10.88 -1.21 -9.44
CA LYS A 162 -10.65 -2.36 -8.54
C LYS A 162 -11.22 -3.64 -9.14
N GLU A 163 -12.47 -3.60 -9.61
CA GLU A 163 -13.14 -4.74 -10.25
C GLU A 163 -12.35 -5.27 -11.45
N MET A 164 -11.95 -4.38 -12.36
CA MET A 164 -11.09 -4.74 -13.49
C MET A 164 -9.75 -5.34 -13.02
N THR A 165 -9.13 -4.75 -11.99
CA THR A 165 -7.86 -5.27 -11.46
C THR A 165 -8.04 -6.68 -10.89
N GLU A 166 -9.09 -6.93 -10.12
CA GLU A 166 -9.37 -8.24 -9.53
C GLU A 166 -9.65 -9.31 -10.60
N GLU A 167 -10.39 -8.96 -11.65
CA GLU A 167 -10.65 -9.84 -12.78
C GLU A 167 -9.35 -10.26 -13.48
N TYR A 168 -8.52 -9.28 -13.87
CA TYR A 168 -7.27 -9.58 -14.57
C TYR A 168 -6.21 -10.24 -13.69
N VAL A 169 -6.21 -9.99 -12.39
CA VAL A 169 -5.36 -10.73 -11.45
C VAL A 169 -5.77 -12.20 -11.40
N LYS A 170 -7.08 -12.54 -11.41
CA LYS A 170 -7.54 -13.93 -11.48
C LYS A 170 -7.06 -14.60 -12.75
N ILE A 171 -7.24 -13.96 -13.92
CA ILE A 171 -6.77 -14.47 -15.22
C ILE A 171 -5.25 -14.70 -15.18
N ALA A 172 -4.48 -13.75 -14.67
CA ALA A 172 -3.03 -13.87 -14.56
C ALA A 172 -2.62 -15.04 -13.65
N VAL A 173 -3.30 -15.21 -12.52
CA VAL A 173 -3.07 -16.35 -11.60
C VAL A 173 -3.37 -17.67 -12.29
N GLU A 174 -4.47 -17.81 -12.99
CA GLU A 174 -4.81 -19.02 -13.76
C GLU A 174 -3.75 -19.34 -14.82
N MET A 175 -3.27 -18.34 -15.55
CA MET A 175 -2.19 -18.52 -16.53
C MET A 175 -0.88 -18.99 -15.89
N ILE A 176 -0.54 -18.47 -14.72
CA ILE A 176 0.67 -18.86 -13.98
C ILE A 176 0.54 -20.28 -13.45
N GLU A 177 -0.56 -20.60 -12.76
CA GLU A 177 -0.75 -21.90 -12.10
C GLU A 177 -0.93 -23.07 -13.06
N SER A 178 -1.60 -22.84 -14.20
CA SER A 178 -1.92 -23.88 -15.20
C SER A 178 -0.95 -23.96 -16.37
N GLY A 179 -0.03 -23.00 -16.51
CA GLY A 179 0.83 -22.84 -17.67
C GLY A 179 2.33 -22.98 -17.38
N PRO A 180 3.15 -22.73 -18.41
CA PRO A 180 4.61 -22.80 -18.30
C PRO A 180 5.22 -21.67 -17.45
N LEU A 181 4.44 -20.66 -17.09
CA LEU A 181 4.88 -19.54 -16.25
C LEU A 181 5.18 -19.96 -14.81
N LYS A 182 4.65 -21.12 -14.36
CA LYS A 182 4.79 -21.60 -12.99
C LYS A 182 6.26 -21.76 -12.58
N ASP A 183 7.10 -22.19 -13.50
CA ASP A 183 8.52 -22.48 -13.26
C ASP A 183 9.43 -21.27 -13.54
N ASP A 184 8.88 -20.19 -14.08
CA ASP A 184 9.64 -18.98 -14.39
C ASP A 184 10.04 -18.23 -13.12
N ARG A 185 11.31 -17.82 -13.03
CA ARG A 185 11.82 -16.97 -11.95
C ARG A 185 11.44 -15.50 -12.13
N VAL A 186 11.24 -15.07 -13.37
CA VAL A 186 10.75 -13.76 -13.77
C VAL A 186 9.45 -13.96 -14.52
N LEU A 187 8.34 -13.53 -13.94
CA LEU A 187 7.02 -13.69 -14.55
C LEU A 187 6.80 -12.67 -15.67
N VAL A 188 6.50 -13.15 -16.86
CA VAL A 188 6.09 -12.32 -18.00
C VAL A 188 4.67 -12.74 -18.41
N VAL A 189 3.69 -11.97 -17.97
CA VAL A 189 2.26 -12.27 -18.15
C VAL A 189 1.70 -11.38 -19.26
N PHE A 190 1.19 -11.98 -20.33
CA PHE A 190 0.56 -11.25 -21.43
C PHE A 190 -0.95 -11.29 -21.33
N LEU A 191 -1.57 -10.14 -21.09
CA LEU A 191 -3.01 -9.91 -20.95
C LEU A 191 -3.49 -8.97 -22.06
N PRO A 192 -3.74 -9.47 -23.26
CA PRO A 192 -3.94 -8.64 -24.44
C PRO A 192 -5.11 -7.65 -24.33
N ASP A 193 -6.16 -8.00 -23.61
CA ASP A 193 -7.39 -7.21 -23.49
C ASP A 193 -7.41 -6.36 -22.21
N CYS A 194 -6.34 -6.39 -21.42
CA CYS A 194 -6.21 -5.58 -20.20
C CYS A 194 -5.96 -4.11 -20.56
N HIS A 195 -6.63 -3.20 -19.87
CA HIS A 195 -6.37 -1.77 -20.03
C HIS A 195 -4.96 -1.41 -19.55
N GLU A 196 -4.16 -0.69 -20.38
CA GLU A 196 -2.74 -0.41 -20.10
C GLU A 196 -2.50 0.30 -18.76
N SER A 197 -3.43 1.17 -18.33
CA SER A 197 -3.29 1.96 -17.11
C SER A 197 -3.32 1.14 -15.82
N ILE A 198 -3.84 -0.11 -15.86
CA ILE A 198 -3.89 -1.00 -14.69
C ILE A 198 -2.82 -2.10 -14.72
N ALA A 199 -2.10 -2.28 -15.83
CA ALA A 199 -1.05 -3.28 -15.97
C ALA A 199 -0.02 -3.23 -14.83
N GLY A 200 0.41 -2.02 -14.43
CA GLY A 200 1.34 -1.82 -13.32
C GLY A 200 0.77 -2.19 -11.94
N ILE A 201 -0.55 -2.10 -11.75
CA ILE A 201 -1.21 -2.51 -10.51
C ILE A 201 -1.28 -4.04 -10.46
N ILE A 202 -1.63 -4.67 -11.59
CA ILE A 202 -1.66 -6.14 -11.71
C ILE A 202 -0.26 -6.71 -11.49
N ALA A 203 0.78 -6.12 -12.12
CA ALA A 203 2.17 -6.52 -11.89
C ALA A 203 2.55 -6.46 -10.40
N GLY A 204 2.12 -5.42 -9.68
CA GLY A 204 2.31 -5.30 -8.23
C GLY A 204 1.63 -6.45 -7.46
N ARG A 205 0.36 -6.75 -7.77
CA ARG A 205 -0.41 -7.82 -7.11
C ARG A 205 0.17 -9.22 -7.37
N ILE A 206 0.60 -9.47 -8.58
CA ILE A 206 1.24 -10.76 -8.95
C ILE A 206 2.60 -10.87 -8.25
N ARG A 207 3.40 -9.82 -8.25
CA ARG A 207 4.67 -9.76 -7.52
C ARG A 207 4.47 -10.01 -6.00
N GLU A 208 3.45 -9.42 -5.39
CA GLU A 208 3.12 -9.64 -3.97
C GLU A 208 2.74 -11.09 -3.70
N ARG A 209 1.95 -11.71 -4.60
CA ARG A 209 1.47 -13.08 -4.42
C ARG A 209 2.56 -14.14 -4.55
N TYR A 210 3.48 -13.96 -5.53
CA TYR A 210 4.48 -14.99 -5.88
C TYR A 210 5.89 -14.64 -5.41
N TYR A 211 6.09 -13.42 -4.93
CA TYR A 211 7.39 -12.85 -4.61
C TYR A 211 8.41 -13.04 -5.74
N ARG A 212 8.00 -12.74 -6.97
CA ARG A 212 8.82 -12.82 -8.20
C ARG A 212 8.78 -11.50 -8.96
N PRO A 213 9.91 -11.08 -9.59
CA PRO A 213 9.87 -9.98 -10.55
C PRO A 213 8.81 -10.25 -11.61
N THR A 214 7.94 -9.28 -11.87
CA THR A 214 6.76 -9.50 -12.71
C THR A 214 6.61 -8.41 -13.75
N PHE A 215 6.50 -8.80 -15.00
CA PHE A 215 6.09 -7.99 -16.14
C PHE A 215 4.65 -8.34 -16.51
N VAL A 216 3.80 -7.33 -16.64
CA VAL A 216 2.46 -7.46 -17.21
C VAL A 216 2.42 -6.66 -18.49
N LEU A 217 2.13 -7.36 -19.58
CA LEU A 217 2.10 -6.85 -20.95
C LEU A 217 0.66 -6.81 -21.45
N THR A 218 0.32 -5.79 -22.22
CA THR A 218 -1.02 -5.64 -22.81
C THR A 218 -0.93 -5.01 -24.20
N ARG A 219 -1.98 -5.15 -25.02
CA ARG A 219 -2.06 -4.43 -26.29
C ARG A 219 -2.38 -2.97 -26.03
N GLY A 220 -1.55 -2.08 -26.53
CA GLY A 220 -1.79 -0.65 -26.62
C GLY A 220 -2.12 -0.23 -28.05
N GLU A 221 -2.31 1.05 -28.28
CA GLU A 221 -2.61 1.58 -29.63
C GLU A 221 -1.47 1.35 -30.64
N GLU A 222 -0.22 1.38 -30.20
CA GLU A 222 0.99 1.28 -31.04
C GLU A 222 1.82 0.02 -30.73
N GLY A 223 1.18 -1.12 -30.48
CA GLY A 223 1.88 -2.36 -30.12
C GLY A 223 1.72 -2.74 -28.64
N ILE A 224 2.61 -3.60 -28.15
CA ILE A 224 2.53 -4.07 -26.78
C ILE A 224 3.14 -3.02 -25.84
N LYS A 225 2.43 -2.73 -24.77
CA LYS A 225 2.91 -1.95 -23.63
C LYS A 225 3.01 -2.83 -22.40
N GLY A 226 3.99 -2.54 -21.55
CA GLY A 226 4.21 -3.31 -20.35
C GLY A 226 4.59 -2.47 -19.15
N SER A 227 4.21 -2.98 -18.00
CA SER A 227 4.64 -2.47 -16.71
C SER A 227 5.26 -3.59 -15.90
N ALA A 228 6.35 -3.29 -15.22
CA ALA A 228 7.08 -4.26 -14.42
C ALA A 228 7.20 -3.83 -12.96
N ARG A 229 7.22 -4.82 -12.05
CA ARG A 229 7.47 -4.64 -10.63
C ARG A 229 8.48 -5.67 -10.15
N SER A 230 9.41 -5.23 -9.30
CA SER A 230 10.52 -6.05 -8.84
C SER A 230 10.41 -6.47 -7.38
N ILE A 231 11.29 -7.37 -6.98
CA ILE A 231 11.60 -7.74 -5.60
C ILE A 231 12.93 -7.13 -5.18
N GLU A 232 13.24 -7.12 -3.88
CA GLU A 232 14.39 -6.39 -3.35
C GLU A 232 15.73 -6.82 -3.96
N GLY A 233 15.95 -8.11 -4.19
CA GLY A 233 17.19 -8.69 -4.73
C GLY A 233 17.37 -8.55 -6.24
N TYR A 234 16.43 -7.93 -6.99
CA TYR A 234 16.45 -7.90 -8.45
C TYR A 234 16.33 -6.48 -9.00
N HIS A 235 17.35 -6.01 -9.72
CA HIS A 235 17.30 -4.68 -10.34
C HIS A 235 16.63 -4.75 -11.72
N ILE A 236 15.30 -4.65 -11.76
CA ILE A 236 14.50 -4.94 -12.95
C ILE A 236 14.90 -4.11 -14.18
N TYR A 237 15.27 -2.85 -14.01
CA TYR A 237 15.69 -1.99 -15.13
C TYR A 237 17.06 -2.44 -15.73
N GLU A 238 18.03 -2.80 -14.90
CA GLU A 238 19.33 -3.31 -15.37
C GLU A 238 19.17 -4.64 -16.09
N GLU A 239 18.39 -5.56 -15.52
CA GLU A 239 18.15 -6.86 -16.14
C GLU A 239 17.37 -6.74 -17.45
N MET A 240 16.37 -5.88 -17.49
CA MET A 240 15.63 -5.55 -18.71
C MET A 240 16.53 -4.92 -19.77
N THR A 241 17.49 -4.08 -19.38
CA THR A 241 18.44 -3.45 -20.32
C THR A 241 19.30 -4.47 -21.07
N LYS A 242 19.61 -5.62 -20.44
CA LYS A 242 20.30 -6.73 -21.11
C LYS A 242 19.46 -7.36 -22.23
N CYS A 243 18.16 -7.11 -22.24
CA CYS A 243 17.17 -7.56 -23.22
C CYS A 243 16.71 -6.42 -24.15
N SER A 244 17.45 -5.31 -24.25
CA SER A 244 17.03 -4.08 -24.93
C SER A 244 16.65 -4.25 -26.40
N SER A 245 17.17 -5.27 -27.09
CA SER A 245 16.85 -5.59 -28.49
C SER A 245 15.37 -5.94 -28.74
N PHE A 246 14.62 -6.35 -27.71
CA PHE A 246 13.21 -6.66 -27.80
C PHE A 246 12.30 -5.43 -27.63
N PHE A 247 12.84 -4.28 -27.18
CA PHE A 247 12.04 -3.13 -26.86
C PHE A 247 12.15 -2.01 -27.88
N THR A 248 11.03 -1.37 -28.19
CA THR A 248 10.99 -0.12 -28.95
C THR A 248 11.18 1.09 -28.06
N LYS A 249 10.67 1.04 -26.83
CA LYS A 249 10.89 2.03 -25.76
C LYS A 249 10.95 1.30 -24.42
N TYR A 250 11.80 1.76 -23.52
CA TYR A 250 11.82 1.25 -22.15
C TYR A 250 12.45 2.26 -21.21
N GLY A 251 12.13 2.16 -19.93
CA GLY A 251 12.68 3.00 -18.87
C GLY A 251 12.22 2.52 -17.51
N GLY A 252 12.91 2.96 -16.46
CA GLY A 252 12.54 2.55 -15.11
C GLY A 252 13.63 2.76 -14.09
N HIS A 253 13.43 2.11 -12.96
CA HIS A 253 14.30 2.12 -11.79
C HIS A 253 14.43 0.69 -11.24
N LYS A 254 15.18 0.53 -10.14
CA LYS A 254 15.41 -0.78 -9.50
C LYS A 254 14.10 -1.58 -9.29
N MET A 255 13.03 -0.94 -8.82
CA MET A 255 11.80 -1.62 -8.37
C MET A 255 10.65 -1.59 -9.37
N ALA A 256 10.72 -0.78 -10.41
CA ALA A 256 9.64 -0.64 -11.40
C ALA A 256 10.19 -0.21 -12.76
N ALA A 257 9.59 -0.73 -13.82
CA ALA A 257 9.93 -0.35 -15.19
C ALA A 257 8.69 -0.32 -16.08
N GLY A 258 8.82 0.39 -17.19
CA GLY A 258 7.85 0.41 -18.28
C GLY A 258 8.53 0.09 -19.60
N LEU A 259 7.81 -0.52 -20.52
CA LEU A 259 8.34 -0.89 -21.82
C LEU A 259 7.27 -0.86 -22.92
N SER A 260 7.74 -0.79 -24.14
CA SER A 260 6.95 -1.08 -25.35
C SER A 260 7.72 -2.03 -26.25
N MET A 261 7.00 -2.96 -26.91
CA MET A 261 7.59 -3.97 -27.78
C MET A 261 6.62 -4.40 -28.87
N ARG A 262 7.07 -5.24 -29.80
CA ARG A 262 6.20 -5.91 -30.75
C ARG A 262 5.62 -7.17 -30.13
N GLU A 263 4.44 -7.59 -30.57
CA GLU A 263 3.78 -8.80 -30.02
C GLU A 263 4.60 -10.09 -30.26
N GLU A 264 5.25 -10.18 -31.40
CA GLU A 264 6.13 -11.31 -31.76
C GLU A 264 7.35 -11.47 -30.84
N ASP A 265 7.74 -10.39 -30.15
CA ASP A 265 8.89 -10.39 -29.22
C ASP A 265 8.51 -10.80 -27.80
N VAL A 266 7.24 -10.97 -27.48
CA VAL A 266 6.78 -11.28 -26.11
C VAL A 266 7.35 -12.60 -25.58
N GLU A 267 7.17 -13.69 -26.32
CA GLU A 267 7.66 -15.00 -25.90
C GLU A 267 9.20 -15.10 -25.97
N PRO A 268 9.90 -14.61 -27.01
CA PRO A 268 11.35 -14.53 -27.01
C PRO A 268 11.93 -13.74 -25.83
N PHE A 269 11.29 -12.63 -25.47
CA PHE A 269 11.69 -11.84 -24.28
C PHE A 269 11.50 -12.65 -22.99
N ARG A 270 10.34 -13.32 -22.80
CA ARG A 270 10.10 -14.17 -21.63
C ARG A 270 11.19 -15.22 -21.46
N GLN A 271 11.54 -15.91 -22.54
CA GLN A 271 12.59 -16.93 -22.52
C GLN A 271 13.94 -16.32 -22.19
N LYS A 272 14.29 -15.20 -22.81
CA LYS A 272 15.60 -14.55 -22.61
C LYS A 272 15.78 -14.01 -21.20
N ILE A 273 14.77 -13.33 -20.64
CA ILE A 273 14.90 -12.78 -19.29
C ILE A 273 15.03 -13.87 -18.23
N ASN A 274 14.38 -15.03 -18.42
CA ASN A 274 14.54 -16.19 -17.54
C ASN A 274 15.86 -16.92 -17.74
N GLU A 275 16.39 -17.02 -18.99
CA GLU A 275 17.70 -17.58 -19.27
C GLU A 275 18.83 -16.83 -18.55
N ILE A 276 18.77 -15.49 -18.55
CA ILE A 276 19.81 -14.66 -17.92
C ILE A 276 19.58 -14.42 -16.43
N CYS A 277 18.45 -14.86 -15.89
CA CYS A 277 18.08 -14.65 -14.49
C CYS A 277 19.02 -15.40 -13.54
N THR A 278 19.62 -14.66 -12.61
CA THR A 278 20.55 -15.20 -11.61
C THR A 278 19.94 -15.42 -10.24
N LEU A 279 18.63 -15.15 -10.07
CA LEU A 279 17.93 -15.37 -8.80
C LEU A 279 17.97 -16.85 -8.42
N THR A 280 18.19 -17.11 -7.15
CA THR A 280 18.11 -18.45 -6.54
C THR A 280 16.75 -18.63 -5.87
N GLU A 281 16.43 -19.85 -5.44
CA GLU A 281 15.22 -20.14 -4.68
C GLU A 281 15.16 -19.35 -3.35
N ASP A 282 16.30 -19.06 -2.74
CA ASP A 282 16.40 -18.27 -1.51
C ASP A 282 16.08 -16.78 -1.75
N ASP A 283 16.42 -16.26 -2.93
CA ASP A 283 16.11 -14.90 -3.33
C ASP A 283 14.61 -14.70 -3.63
N LEU A 284 13.92 -15.79 -3.98
CA LEU A 284 12.47 -15.82 -4.24
C LEU A 284 11.62 -16.05 -2.99
N GLN A 285 12.24 -16.04 -1.81
CA GLN A 285 11.55 -16.09 -0.53
C GLN A 285 11.48 -14.71 0.09
N GLU A 286 10.27 -14.29 0.46
CA GLU A 286 10.08 -13.01 1.14
C GLU A 286 10.75 -13.05 2.52
N LYS A 287 11.70 -12.13 2.74
CA LYS A 287 12.40 -11.99 4.03
C LYS A 287 11.65 -10.97 4.89
N ILE A 288 11.22 -11.42 6.07
CA ILE A 288 10.51 -10.56 7.02
C ILE A 288 11.51 -10.06 8.04
N HIS A 289 11.63 -8.75 8.14
CA HIS A 289 12.39 -8.11 9.19
C HIS A 289 11.55 -8.03 10.47
N ILE A 290 12.03 -8.63 11.54
CA ILE A 290 11.41 -8.59 12.87
C ILE A 290 12.18 -7.57 13.70
N ASP A 291 11.51 -6.51 14.16
CA ASP A 291 12.15 -5.48 14.96
C ASP A 291 12.52 -6.01 16.36
N VAL A 292 11.59 -6.70 17.01
CA VAL A 292 11.83 -7.26 18.36
C VAL A 292 11.12 -8.61 18.51
N PRO A 293 11.82 -9.68 18.92
CA PRO A 293 11.19 -10.87 19.47
C PRO A 293 10.52 -10.53 20.80
N MET A 294 9.17 -10.49 20.81
CA MET A 294 8.42 -10.07 21.99
C MET A 294 7.23 -11.01 22.23
N PRO A 295 7.12 -11.60 23.43
CA PRO A 295 5.94 -12.37 23.82
C PRO A 295 4.68 -11.49 23.89
N VAL A 296 3.53 -12.01 23.48
CA VAL A 296 2.25 -11.28 23.50
C VAL A 296 1.84 -10.83 24.90
N SER A 297 2.37 -11.46 25.97
CA SER A 297 2.14 -11.06 27.36
C SER A 297 2.65 -9.66 27.71
N TYR A 298 3.65 -9.14 26.95
CA TYR A 298 4.17 -7.78 27.12
C TYR A 298 3.28 -6.69 26.53
N VAL A 299 2.29 -7.08 25.70
CA VAL A 299 1.39 -6.11 25.08
C VAL A 299 0.50 -5.45 26.11
N SER A 300 0.53 -4.14 26.12
CA SER A 300 -0.25 -3.28 27.03
C SER A 300 -0.80 -2.06 26.27
N PHE A 301 -1.77 -1.38 26.85
CA PHE A 301 -2.25 -0.10 26.28
C PHE A 301 -1.11 0.93 26.22
N GLY A 302 -0.28 1.03 27.28
CA GLY A 302 0.86 1.95 27.29
C GLY A 302 1.86 1.66 26.17
N LEU A 303 2.17 0.38 25.87
CA LEU A 303 3.03 0.05 24.74
C LEU A 303 2.41 0.51 23.40
N VAL A 304 1.09 0.31 23.22
CA VAL A 304 0.44 0.75 21.98
C VAL A 304 0.47 2.27 21.83
N GLU A 305 0.21 3.01 22.92
CA GLU A 305 0.30 4.48 22.94
C GLU A 305 1.72 4.98 22.62
N GLU A 306 2.76 4.31 23.14
CA GLU A 306 4.15 4.64 22.80
C GLU A 306 4.47 4.35 21.32
N LEU A 307 3.95 3.24 20.77
CA LEU A 307 4.11 2.91 19.35
C LEU A 307 3.40 3.91 18.43
N GLU A 308 2.27 4.48 18.85
CA GLU A 308 1.57 5.53 18.10
C GLU A 308 2.40 6.81 17.95
N LEU A 309 3.34 7.09 18.85
CA LEU A 309 4.27 8.21 18.71
C LEU A 309 5.20 8.08 17.48
N LEU A 310 5.39 6.87 17.00
CA LEU A 310 6.18 6.60 15.79
C LEU A 310 5.43 6.93 14.50
N GLU A 311 4.12 7.13 14.54
CA GLU A 311 3.32 7.51 13.37
C GLU A 311 3.73 8.88 12.76
N PRO A 312 3.46 9.11 11.48
CA PRO A 312 2.79 8.26 10.50
C PRO A 312 3.67 7.14 9.96
N PHE A 313 3.11 5.92 9.83
CA PHE A 313 3.79 4.79 9.22
C PHE A 313 3.63 4.78 7.69
N GLY A 314 4.66 4.29 6.99
CA GLY A 314 4.70 4.18 5.54
C GLY A 314 6.09 3.82 5.04
N THR A 315 6.38 4.10 3.79
CA THR A 315 7.71 3.88 3.20
C THR A 315 8.77 4.62 4.02
N GLY A 316 9.90 3.97 4.34
CA GLY A 316 10.98 4.55 5.14
C GLY A 316 10.71 4.67 6.65
N ASN A 317 9.47 4.47 7.09
CA ASN A 317 9.06 4.37 8.49
C ASN A 317 7.98 3.27 8.64
N PRO A 318 8.35 1.99 8.47
CA PRO A 318 7.40 0.90 8.57
C PRO A 318 6.85 0.76 9.99
N LYS A 319 5.65 0.18 10.09
CA LYS A 319 5.09 -0.17 11.39
C LYS A 319 5.96 -1.24 12.04
N PRO A 320 6.38 -1.06 13.32
CA PRO A 320 7.16 -2.06 14.03
C PRO A 320 6.44 -3.39 14.11
N VAL A 321 7.16 -4.49 13.86
CA VAL A 321 6.63 -5.84 13.94
C VAL A 321 7.37 -6.66 14.98
N PHE A 322 6.60 -7.46 15.69
CA PHE A 322 7.06 -8.32 16.78
C PHE A 322 6.89 -9.78 16.41
N ALA A 323 7.65 -10.66 17.05
CA ALA A 323 7.51 -12.08 16.82
C ALA A 323 7.47 -12.86 18.12
N GLN A 324 6.69 -13.94 18.11
CA GLN A 324 6.69 -14.95 19.17
C GLN A 324 6.70 -16.35 18.56
N LYS A 325 7.56 -17.21 19.11
CA LYS A 325 7.58 -18.64 18.78
C LYS A 325 6.56 -19.40 19.62
N ASP A 326 6.10 -20.51 19.06
CA ASP A 326 5.25 -21.50 19.72
C ASP A 326 4.01 -20.89 20.41
N LEU A 327 3.39 -19.87 19.80
CA LEU A 327 2.17 -19.28 20.33
C LEU A 327 1.01 -20.28 20.19
N LYS A 328 0.28 -20.48 21.29
CA LYS A 328 -0.80 -21.46 21.40
C LYS A 328 -2.11 -20.92 20.84
N PHE A 329 -2.62 -21.55 19.78
CA PHE A 329 -3.90 -21.23 19.14
C PHE A 329 -4.99 -22.16 19.70
N VAL A 330 -6.00 -21.58 20.33
CA VAL A 330 -7.07 -22.31 21.03
C VAL A 330 -8.32 -22.45 20.16
N SER A 331 -8.66 -21.41 19.40
CA SER A 331 -9.78 -21.44 18.47
C SER A 331 -9.61 -20.47 17.32
N ALA A 332 -10.32 -20.74 16.23
CA ALA A 332 -10.40 -19.88 15.05
C ALA A 332 -11.86 -19.60 14.67
N ARG A 333 -12.09 -18.43 14.08
CA ARG A 333 -13.39 -18.06 13.50
C ARG A 333 -13.19 -17.21 12.26
N ALA A 334 -13.86 -17.59 11.17
CA ALA A 334 -13.92 -16.77 9.97
C ALA A 334 -14.90 -15.60 10.14
N LEU A 335 -14.53 -14.43 9.67
CA LEU A 335 -15.29 -13.17 9.75
C LEU A 335 -15.43 -12.53 8.38
N GLY A 336 -16.37 -11.57 8.29
CA GLY A 336 -16.68 -10.83 7.06
C GLY A 336 -17.65 -11.56 6.15
N LYS A 337 -18.26 -10.84 5.19
CA LYS A 337 -19.24 -11.42 4.24
C LYS A 337 -18.62 -12.50 3.35
N ALA A 338 -17.36 -12.35 2.99
CA ALA A 338 -16.59 -13.31 2.19
C ALA A 338 -15.90 -14.39 3.03
N GLY A 339 -15.93 -14.29 4.38
CA GLY A 339 -15.31 -15.28 5.27
C GLY A 339 -13.77 -15.34 5.19
N ASN A 340 -13.12 -14.33 4.62
CA ASN A 340 -11.68 -14.33 4.31
C ASN A 340 -10.79 -13.76 5.43
N VAL A 341 -11.38 -13.20 6.49
CA VAL A 341 -10.66 -12.70 7.67
C VAL A 341 -10.76 -13.73 8.78
N LEU A 342 -9.65 -14.06 9.41
CA LEU A 342 -9.62 -14.98 10.54
C LEU A 342 -9.44 -14.23 11.87
N ARG A 343 -10.22 -14.62 12.86
CA ARG A 343 -10.03 -14.24 14.25
C ARG A 343 -9.66 -15.47 15.05
N PHE A 344 -8.51 -15.41 15.69
CA PHE A 344 -8.03 -16.44 16.57
C PHE A 344 -8.18 -16.04 18.04
N THR A 345 -8.44 -17.03 18.89
CA THR A 345 -8.13 -16.93 20.31
C THR A 345 -6.80 -17.61 20.54
N VAL A 346 -5.81 -16.85 20.98
CA VAL A 346 -4.48 -17.38 21.33
C VAL A 346 -4.25 -17.27 22.84
N GLU A 347 -3.35 -18.06 23.37
CA GLU A 347 -3.06 -18.12 24.80
C GLU A 347 -1.55 -17.99 25.01
N ASP A 348 -1.15 -17.08 25.91
CA ASP A 348 0.23 -16.88 26.26
C ASP A 348 0.75 -17.89 27.31
N SER A 349 2.00 -17.75 27.72
CA SER A 349 2.63 -18.62 28.74
C SER A 349 1.99 -18.53 30.13
N GLU A 350 1.24 -17.47 30.40
CA GLU A 350 0.51 -17.25 31.66
C GLU A 350 -0.96 -17.71 31.55
N GLN A 351 -1.34 -18.38 30.47
CA GLN A 351 -2.70 -18.82 30.15
C GLN A 351 -3.70 -17.67 29.96
N LYS A 352 -3.22 -16.45 29.77
CA LYS A 352 -4.07 -15.32 29.40
C LYS A 352 -4.44 -15.42 27.93
N ARG A 353 -5.71 -15.18 27.64
CA ARG A 353 -6.26 -15.24 26.28
C ARG A 353 -6.22 -13.88 25.60
N TRP A 354 -5.82 -13.90 24.32
CA TRP A 354 -5.72 -12.75 23.46
C TRP A 354 -6.53 -12.96 22.19
N GLU A 355 -7.05 -11.88 21.64
CA GLU A 355 -7.66 -11.88 20.32
C GLU A 355 -6.62 -11.49 19.27
N MET A 356 -6.48 -12.34 18.24
CA MET A 356 -5.54 -12.12 17.14
C MET A 356 -6.28 -12.17 15.81
N MET A 357 -6.14 -11.12 15.02
CA MET A 357 -6.75 -11.00 13.68
C MET A 357 -5.74 -11.34 12.61
N TYR A 358 -6.20 -11.97 11.54
CA TYR A 358 -5.42 -12.25 10.33
C TYR A 358 -6.19 -11.87 9.08
N PHE A 359 -5.60 -11.00 8.28
CA PHE A 359 -6.16 -10.46 7.04
C PHE A 359 -5.52 -11.03 5.76
N GLY A 360 -4.54 -11.93 5.89
CA GLY A 360 -3.75 -12.47 4.78
C GLY A 360 -4.41 -13.60 3.98
N GLY A 361 -5.70 -13.89 4.24
CA GLY A 361 -6.47 -14.89 3.52
C GLY A 361 -6.64 -16.20 4.29
N LYS A 362 -7.90 -16.61 4.43
CA LYS A 362 -8.29 -17.83 5.14
C LYS A 362 -7.69 -19.09 4.49
N ASP A 363 -7.80 -19.19 3.17
CA ASP A 363 -7.44 -20.40 2.42
C ASP A 363 -5.95 -20.75 2.57
N ASN A 364 -5.07 -19.73 2.57
CA ASN A 364 -3.64 -19.94 2.75
C ASN A 364 -3.32 -20.49 4.16
N PHE A 365 -3.97 -19.93 5.19
CA PHE A 365 -3.79 -20.42 6.57
C PHE A 365 -4.30 -21.83 6.71
N GLU A 366 -5.49 -22.13 6.17
CA GLU A 366 -6.10 -23.47 6.27
C GLU A 366 -5.25 -24.52 5.54
N ALA A 367 -4.77 -24.22 4.35
CA ALA A 367 -3.89 -25.12 3.59
C ALA A 367 -2.62 -25.45 4.39
N TYR A 368 -1.96 -24.43 4.93
CA TYR A 368 -0.75 -24.60 5.73
C TYR A 368 -1.02 -25.38 7.04
N ALA A 369 -2.08 -25.03 7.77
CA ALA A 369 -2.42 -25.69 9.02
C ALA A 369 -2.84 -27.15 8.80
N ALA A 370 -3.58 -27.45 7.71
CA ALA A 370 -3.95 -28.80 7.34
C ALA A 370 -2.73 -29.65 6.92
N GLU A 371 -1.78 -29.06 6.19
CA GLU A 371 -0.53 -29.73 5.84
C GLU A 371 0.32 -30.06 7.08
N LYS A 372 0.46 -29.09 8.00
CA LYS A 372 1.31 -29.23 9.18
C LYS A 372 0.70 -30.13 10.28
N TYR A 373 -0.61 -30.06 10.50
CA TYR A 373 -1.28 -30.70 11.65
C TYR A 373 -2.38 -31.69 11.26
N GLY A 374 -2.77 -31.74 9.99
CA GLY A 374 -3.87 -32.53 9.48
C GLY A 374 -5.24 -31.86 9.61
N GLN A 375 -6.17 -32.24 8.72
CA GLN A 375 -7.52 -31.64 8.64
C GLN A 375 -8.32 -31.76 9.95
N THR A 376 -8.22 -32.87 10.65
CA THR A 376 -8.92 -33.09 11.92
C THR A 376 -8.50 -32.09 13.00
N ALA A 377 -7.22 -31.73 13.05
CA ALA A 377 -6.72 -30.74 13.99
C ALA A 377 -7.21 -29.31 13.64
N LEU A 378 -7.26 -28.99 12.35
CA LEU A 378 -7.82 -27.74 11.86
C LEU A 378 -9.33 -27.62 12.19
N ASP A 379 -10.12 -28.68 11.95
CA ASP A 379 -11.54 -28.72 12.31
C ASP A 379 -11.73 -28.58 13.84
N GLY A 380 -10.82 -29.16 14.60
CA GLY A 380 -10.74 -29.02 16.05
C GLY A 380 -10.53 -27.58 16.49
N LEU A 381 -9.65 -26.82 15.80
CA LEU A 381 -9.39 -25.41 16.04
C LEU A 381 -10.64 -24.56 15.79
N TYR A 382 -11.37 -24.81 14.69
CA TYR A 382 -12.62 -24.10 14.38
C TYR A 382 -13.76 -24.42 15.33
N SER A 383 -13.87 -25.68 15.77
CA SER A 383 -14.88 -26.07 16.75
C SER A 383 -14.56 -25.62 18.18
N GLY A 384 -13.32 -25.21 18.45
CA GLY A 384 -12.83 -24.89 19.79
C GLY A 384 -12.78 -26.06 20.76
N LYS A 385 -12.85 -27.30 20.25
CA LYS A 385 -12.87 -28.54 21.03
C LYS A 385 -11.66 -29.43 20.77
N GLY A 386 -10.80 -29.05 19.81
CA GLY A 386 -9.59 -29.80 19.48
C GLY A 386 -8.44 -29.51 20.44
N SER A 387 -7.34 -30.25 20.23
CA SER A 387 -6.06 -29.88 20.84
C SER A 387 -5.58 -28.55 20.27
N PRO A 388 -4.94 -27.69 21.07
CA PRO A 388 -4.41 -26.44 20.59
C PRO A 388 -3.30 -26.68 19.56
N LEU A 389 -3.18 -25.76 18.58
CA LEU A 389 -2.10 -25.73 17.60
C LEU A 389 -1.07 -24.69 18.00
N TYR A 390 0.16 -24.85 17.53
CA TYR A 390 1.27 -23.96 17.88
C TYR A 390 1.92 -23.40 16.62
N PHE A 391 2.03 -22.07 16.54
CA PHE A 391 2.66 -21.39 15.42
C PHE A 391 3.68 -20.36 15.89
N ASP A 392 4.77 -20.23 15.16
CA ASP A 392 5.59 -19.03 15.22
C ASP A 392 4.84 -17.93 14.48
N VAL A 393 4.70 -16.77 15.10
CA VAL A 393 3.92 -15.66 14.53
C VAL A 393 4.72 -14.37 14.49
N VAL A 394 4.50 -13.61 13.42
CA VAL A 394 4.89 -12.22 13.32
C VAL A 394 3.62 -11.38 13.45
N TYR A 395 3.62 -10.40 14.33
CA TYR A 395 2.44 -9.63 14.65
C TYR A 395 2.77 -8.18 15.01
N TYR A 396 1.77 -7.32 15.01
CA TYR A 396 1.83 -6.04 15.70
C TYR A 396 0.63 -5.87 16.66
N PRO A 397 0.82 -5.19 17.80
CA PRO A 397 -0.27 -4.87 18.71
C PRO A 397 -1.01 -3.62 18.24
N GLY A 398 -2.28 -3.54 18.61
CA GLY A 398 -3.11 -2.36 18.36
C GLY A 398 -4.28 -2.31 19.32
N VAL A 399 -5.07 -1.28 19.19
CA VAL A 399 -6.30 -1.06 19.95
C VAL A 399 -7.49 -1.12 19.01
N ASN A 400 -8.49 -1.90 19.36
CA ASN A 400 -9.76 -1.94 18.66
C ASN A 400 -10.85 -1.34 19.55
N THR A 401 -11.53 -0.29 19.07
CA THR A 401 -12.67 0.34 19.73
C THR A 401 -13.92 0.02 18.96
N TRP A 402 -14.85 -0.71 19.58
CA TRP A 402 -16.14 -1.05 19.02
C TRP A 402 -17.26 -0.73 20.02
N GLN A 403 -18.23 0.06 19.59
CA GLN A 403 -19.38 0.50 20.42
C GLN A 403 -18.96 1.04 21.81
N GLY A 404 -17.88 1.84 21.84
CA GLY A 404 -17.34 2.41 23.07
C GLY A 404 -16.47 1.48 23.92
N ASN A 405 -16.39 0.19 23.57
CA ASN A 405 -15.51 -0.76 24.26
C ASN A 405 -14.15 -0.80 23.56
N THR A 406 -13.10 -0.48 24.30
CA THR A 406 -11.72 -0.47 23.83
C THR A 406 -10.99 -1.70 24.34
N LYS A 407 -10.36 -2.47 23.43
CA LYS A 407 -9.60 -3.68 23.75
C LYS A 407 -8.28 -3.72 22.99
N LEU A 408 -7.28 -4.30 23.63
CA LEU A 408 -6.05 -4.69 22.95
C LEU A 408 -6.35 -5.78 21.91
N GLN A 409 -5.76 -5.64 20.73
CA GLN A 409 -5.89 -6.58 19.63
C GLN A 409 -4.52 -6.85 19.03
N LEU A 410 -4.24 -8.09 18.69
CA LEU A 410 -3.06 -8.49 17.93
C LEU A 410 -3.44 -8.64 16.47
N VAL A 411 -2.57 -8.18 15.58
CA VAL A 411 -2.76 -8.37 14.14
C VAL A 411 -1.60 -9.19 13.60
N MET A 412 -1.89 -10.44 13.27
CA MET A 412 -0.93 -11.37 12.71
C MET A 412 -0.60 -10.95 11.27
N GLN A 413 0.68 -10.91 10.96
CA GLN A 413 1.22 -10.59 9.64
C GLN A 413 1.64 -11.85 8.92
N GLN A 414 2.37 -12.73 9.64
CA GLN A 414 2.89 -13.98 9.10
C GLN A 414 2.89 -15.06 10.18
N TYR A 415 2.99 -16.31 9.75
CA TYR A 415 3.04 -17.50 10.60
C TYR A 415 3.89 -18.59 9.94
N ARG A 416 4.40 -19.51 10.77
CA ARG A 416 5.04 -20.74 10.30
C ARG A 416 4.90 -21.87 11.32
#